data_1cdb4c7cfa0a12bf350af0adb0db62f4
#
_entry.id   1cdb4c7cfa0a12bf350af0adb0db62f4
#
_cell.length_a   1.000
_cell.length_b   1.000
_cell.length_c   1.000
_cell.angle_alpha   90.00
_cell.angle_beta   90.00
_cell.angle_gamma   90.00
#
_symmetry.space_group_name_H-M   'P 1'
#
loop_
_entity.id
_entity.type
_entity.pdbx_description
1 polymer ?
#
loop_
_entity_poly.entity_id
_entity_poly.type
_entity_poly.pdbx_seq_one_letter_code
_entity_poly.pdbx_strand_id
1 'polypeptide(L)'
;MKTLLFGTAGIPISSKGPTEQGIADVKKLGLGAMELEFVRSINISKEKAPVVKKAAEDNDIVLTCHAPYFINLNSLEKPKLKASIQRILGSARIINLCGGWSCCFHPGFYQKSAKEEAFERVRKSIKEISEALKNEGNSVWVRPETTGKETQFGNLDEILKLSHEFDNVMPCVDFAHFHARTNGKYNSYKEFCEILEKVEKTLGKKGLENMHMHITGIEYGEKGEKNHLNLEGSDLKYKELLKALKDFRVKGVAISESPNIEKDALLCRKEYDKL
;
A
#
# COMPACT_ATOMS: atom_id res chain seq x y z
N MET A 1 8.57 12.44 3.47
CA MET A 1 9.61 11.74 4.30
C MET A 1 11.01 12.12 3.84
N LYS A 2 12.06 11.91 4.67
CA LYS A 2 13.44 12.23 4.27
C LYS A 2 14.12 11.10 3.52
N THR A 3 13.74 9.86 3.80
CA THR A 3 14.32 8.62 3.26
C THR A 3 13.26 7.59 2.93
N LEU A 4 13.67 6.47 2.33
CA LEU A 4 12.86 5.26 2.24
C LEU A 4 12.94 4.50 3.57
N LEU A 5 11.79 4.14 4.13
CA LEU A 5 11.65 3.36 5.36
C LEU A 5 11.12 1.98 5.01
N PHE A 6 11.72 0.94 5.61
CA PHE A 6 11.22 -0.43 5.51
C PHE A 6 10.35 -0.76 6.71
N GLY A 7 9.29 -1.51 6.49
CA GLY A 7 8.28 -1.81 7.50
C GLY A 7 7.60 -3.15 7.30
N THR A 8 6.73 -3.48 8.25
CA THR A 8 5.99 -4.75 8.31
C THR A 8 4.50 -4.54 8.04
N ALA A 9 3.90 -5.47 7.31
CA ALA A 9 2.44 -5.61 7.25
C ALA A 9 1.96 -6.28 8.54
N GLY A 10 1.49 -5.44 9.47
CA GLY A 10 1.05 -5.87 10.80
C GLY A 10 2.17 -5.99 11.84
N ILE A 11 1.77 -6.54 12.97
CA ILE A 11 2.63 -6.78 14.12
C ILE A 11 3.66 -7.86 13.77
N PRO A 12 4.98 -7.67 14.06
CA PRO A 12 5.98 -8.70 13.84
C PRO A 12 5.61 -10.03 14.52
N ILE A 13 5.91 -11.16 13.87
CA ILE A 13 5.64 -12.50 14.43
C ILE A 13 6.39 -12.71 15.76
N SER A 14 7.55 -12.10 15.89
CA SER A 14 8.35 -12.15 17.11
C SER A 14 7.77 -11.34 18.27
N SER A 15 6.83 -10.43 18.00
CA SER A 15 6.18 -9.63 19.03
C SER A 15 5.10 -10.41 19.78
N LYS A 16 5.02 -10.21 21.10
CA LYS A 16 4.05 -10.87 21.98
C LYS A 16 3.19 -9.85 22.70
N GLY A 17 2.52 -8.99 21.97
CA GLY A 17 1.74 -7.95 22.61
C GLY A 17 0.71 -7.29 21.67
N PRO A 18 0.01 -6.29 22.17
CA PRO A 18 -0.93 -5.49 21.38
C PRO A 18 -0.19 -4.59 20.38
N THR A 19 -0.95 -3.87 19.57
CA THR A 19 -0.42 -3.01 18.49
C THR A 19 0.69 -2.06 18.94
N GLU A 20 0.53 -1.41 20.10
CA GLU A 20 1.55 -0.49 20.65
C GLU A 20 2.87 -1.19 21.00
N GLN A 21 2.81 -2.45 21.46
CA GLN A 21 4.01 -3.25 21.67
C GLN A 21 4.64 -3.65 20.33
N GLY A 22 3.81 -4.04 19.34
CA GLY A 22 4.27 -4.32 17.99
C GLY A 22 5.04 -3.17 17.36
N ILE A 23 4.56 -1.94 17.53
CA ILE A 23 5.23 -0.71 17.08
C ILE A 23 6.62 -0.57 17.73
N ALA A 24 6.70 -0.76 19.05
CA ALA A 24 7.97 -0.69 19.78
C ALA A 24 8.95 -1.79 19.34
N ASP A 25 8.44 -2.98 19.01
CA ASP A 25 9.26 -4.09 18.54
C ASP A 25 9.74 -3.88 17.10
N VAL A 26 8.93 -3.26 16.22
CA VAL A 26 9.38 -2.79 14.89
C VAL A 26 10.59 -1.86 15.02
N LYS A 27 10.57 -0.92 15.98
CA LYS A 27 11.73 -0.04 16.26
C LYS A 27 12.95 -0.83 16.73
N LYS A 28 12.79 -1.78 17.65
CA LYS A 28 13.90 -2.63 18.15
C LYS A 28 14.52 -3.46 17.02
N LEU A 29 13.72 -3.91 16.07
CA LEU A 29 14.22 -4.58 14.85
C LEU A 29 14.96 -3.61 13.91
N GLY A 30 14.91 -2.31 14.20
CA GLY A 30 15.54 -1.28 13.41
C GLY A 30 14.75 -0.88 12.16
N LEU A 31 13.50 -1.31 12.02
CA LEU A 31 12.60 -0.89 10.95
C LEU A 31 11.99 0.49 11.26
N GLY A 32 11.46 1.16 10.23
CA GLY A 32 10.97 2.54 10.34
C GLY A 32 9.48 2.73 10.08
N ALA A 33 8.76 1.68 9.67
CA ALA A 33 7.34 1.76 9.35
C ALA A 33 6.59 0.50 9.79
N MET A 34 5.28 0.64 10.02
CA MET A 34 4.38 -0.48 10.25
C MET A 34 3.03 -0.19 9.61
N GLU A 35 2.49 -1.13 8.86
CA GLU A 35 1.14 -1.06 8.33
C GLU A 35 0.15 -1.73 9.29
N LEU A 36 -0.96 -1.05 9.57
CA LEU A 36 -2.05 -1.60 10.38
C LEU A 36 -3.00 -2.37 9.46
N GLU A 37 -3.10 -3.67 9.67
CA GLU A 37 -3.89 -4.57 8.83
C GLU A 37 -5.35 -4.65 9.30
N PHE A 38 -6.26 -3.98 8.57
CA PHE A 38 -7.70 -4.02 8.85
C PHE A 38 -8.43 -5.10 8.05
N VAL A 39 -7.81 -6.21 7.83
CA VAL A 39 -8.18 -7.35 6.96
C VAL A 39 -9.69 -7.58 6.78
N ARG A 40 -10.43 -7.78 7.88
CA ARG A 40 -11.88 -8.02 7.86
C ARG A 40 -12.67 -6.82 8.33
N SER A 41 -12.12 -6.06 9.26
CA SER A 41 -12.73 -4.86 9.84
C SER A 41 -11.67 -4.02 10.53
N ILE A 42 -11.97 -2.76 10.76
CA ILE A 42 -11.12 -1.87 11.55
C ILE A 42 -11.07 -2.40 12.99
N ASN A 43 -9.87 -2.79 13.44
CA ASN A 43 -9.63 -3.43 14.72
C ASN A 43 -9.05 -2.48 15.80
N ILE A 44 -8.94 -1.18 15.48
CA ILE A 44 -8.55 -0.12 16.42
C ILE A 44 -9.74 0.79 16.63
N SER A 45 -10.16 0.94 17.89
CA SER A 45 -11.23 1.87 18.25
C SER A 45 -10.74 3.30 18.33
N LYS A 46 -11.65 4.28 18.33
CA LYS A 46 -11.31 5.69 18.47
C LYS A 46 -10.62 5.98 19.82
N GLU A 47 -11.02 5.26 20.88
CA GLU A 47 -10.46 5.38 22.23
C GLU A 47 -9.05 4.79 22.29
N LYS A 48 -8.74 3.77 21.49
CA LYS A 48 -7.42 3.14 21.42
C LYS A 48 -6.44 3.91 20.52
N ALA A 49 -6.94 4.63 19.52
CA ALA A 49 -6.10 5.33 18.53
C ALA A 49 -5.06 6.28 19.16
N PRO A 50 -5.36 7.09 20.21
CA PRO A 50 -4.35 7.93 20.86
C PRO A 50 -3.19 7.14 21.50
N VAL A 51 -3.44 5.93 22.00
CA VAL A 51 -2.39 5.05 22.55
C VAL A 51 -1.47 4.56 21.45
N VAL A 52 -2.05 4.16 20.30
CA VAL A 52 -1.30 3.75 19.12
C VAL A 52 -0.48 4.91 18.56
N LYS A 53 -1.07 6.11 18.49
CA LYS A 53 -0.37 7.33 18.06
C LYS A 53 0.84 7.62 18.95
N LYS A 54 0.65 7.60 20.27
CA LYS A 54 1.74 7.83 21.21
C LYS A 54 2.86 6.80 21.04
N ALA A 55 2.52 5.53 20.89
CA ALA A 55 3.52 4.49 20.66
C ALA A 55 4.32 4.73 19.37
N ALA A 56 3.67 5.17 18.29
CA ALA A 56 4.34 5.50 17.04
C ALA A 56 5.28 6.71 17.18
N GLU A 57 4.83 7.77 17.84
CA GLU A 57 5.62 8.98 18.10
C GLU A 57 6.82 8.67 19.01
N ASP A 58 6.63 7.96 20.12
CA ASP A 58 7.70 7.60 21.07
C ASP A 58 8.78 6.72 20.44
N ASN A 59 8.44 5.95 19.39
CA ASN A 59 9.36 5.05 18.72
C ASN A 59 9.81 5.56 17.34
N ASP A 60 9.37 6.73 16.89
CA ASP A 60 9.66 7.27 15.56
C ASP A 60 9.33 6.24 14.44
N ILE A 61 8.11 5.68 14.48
CA ILE A 61 7.58 4.74 13.51
C ILE A 61 6.48 5.40 12.68
N VAL A 62 6.64 5.35 11.36
CA VAL A 62 5.58 5.79 10.43
C VAL A 62 4.52 4.71 10.34
N LEU A 63 3.27 5.08 10.62
CA LEU A 63 2.13 4.19 10.47
C LEU A 63 1.44 4.41 9.13
N THR A 64 1.07 3.31 8.50
CA THR A 64 0.13 3.23 7.39
C THR A 64 -1.01 2.28 7.77
N CYS A 65 -2.04 2.16 6.96
CA CYS A 65 -2.99 1.07 7.11
C CYS A 65 -3.45 0.52 5.77
N HIS A 66 -3.71 -0.79 5.74
CA HIS A 66 -4.47 -1.44 4.67
C HIS A 66 -5.94 -1.55 5.09
N ALA A 67 -6.85 -1.02 4.26
CA ALA A 67 -8.29 -1.09 4.50
C ALA A 67 -8.83 -2.51 4.27
N PRO A 68 -10.03 -2.85 4.80
CA PRO A 68 -10.58 -4.20 4.67
C PRO A 68 -10.74 -4.68 3.22
N TYR A 69 -10.55 -5.97 2.98
CA TYR A 69 -10.59 -6.58 1.63
C TYR A 69 -11.94 -6.50 0.93
N PHE A 70 -13.05 -6.26 1.65
CA PHE A 70 -14.41 -6.21 1.09
C PHE A 70 -14.73 -4.86 0.45
N ILE A 71 -13.85 -4.36 -0.43
CA ILE A 71 -14.01 -3.11 -1.15
C ILE A 71 -14.20 -3.39 -2.63
N ASN A 72 -15.22 -2.75 -3.23
CA ASN A 72 -15.42 -2.71 -4.68
C ASN A 72 -16.09 -1.39 -5.07
N LEU A 73 -15.28 -0.42 -5.48
CA LEU A 73 -15.73 0.91 -5.90
C LEU A 73 -16.39 0.91 -7.30
N ASN A 74 -16.34 -0.23 -8.02
CA ASN A 74 -17.08 -0.45 -9.26
C ASN A 74 -18.39 -1.21 -9.05
N SER A 75 -18.85 -1.43 -7.81
CA SER A 75 -20.07 -2.17 -7.57
C SER A 75 -21.31 -1.47 -8.15
N LEU A 76 -22.13 -2.22 -8.89
CA LEU A 76 -23.42 -1.74 -9.40
C LEU A 76 -24.50 -1.75 -8.32
N GLU A 77 -24.30 -2.49 -7.23
CA GLU A 77 -25.19 -2.55 -6.10
C GLU A 77 -24.91 -1.38 -5.14
N LYS A 78 -25.81 -0.39 -5.12
CA LYS A 78 -25.66 0.81 -4.27
C LYS A 78 -25.30 0.53 -2.80
N PRO A 79 -25.90 -0.47 -2.11
CA PRO A 79 -25.52 -0.78 -0.73
C PRO A 79 -24.07 -1.25 -0.60
N LYS A 80 -23.57 -2.09 -1.54
CA LYS A 80 -22.19 -2.58 -1.54
C LYS A 80 -21.20 -1.46 -1.86
N LEU A 81 -21.53 -0.58 -2.80
CA LEU A 81 -20.73 0.60 -3.13
C LEU A 81 -20.60 1.51 -1.91
N LYS A 82 -21.75 1.87 -1.26
CA LYS A 82 -21.74 2.68 -0.05
C LYS A 82 -20.91 2.06 1.07
N ALA A 83 -21.05 0.74 1.29
CA ALA A 83 -20.26 0.03 2.29
C ALA A 83 -18.76 0.06 1.97
N SER A 84 -18.37 -0.04 0.68
CA SER A 84 -16.96 0.07 0.23
C SER A 84 -16.39 1.45 0.54
N ILE A 85 -17.10 2.52 0.20
CA ILE A 85 -16.70 3.91 0.52
C ILE A 85 -16.56 4.09 2.04
N GLN A 86 -17.52 3.59 2.84
CA GLN A 86 -17.47 3.72 4.30
C GLN A 86 -16.31 2.94 4.93
N ARG A 87 -15.88 1.81 4.35
CA ARG A 87 -14.69 1.09 4.83
C ARG A 87 -13.42 1.91 4.63
N ILE A 88 -13.26 2.54 3.47
CA ILE A 88 -12.11 3.40 3.20
C ILE A 88 -12.13 4.63 4.11
N LEU A 89 -13.25 5.33 4.19
CA LEU A 89 -13.40 6.51 5.07
C LEU A 89 -13.14 6.15 6.54
N GLY A 90 -13.69 5.03 7.01
CA GLY A 90 -13.47 4.55 8.37
C GLY A 90 -12.01 4.26 8.64
N SER A 91 -11.32 3.56 7.72
CA SER A 91 -9.89 3.26 7.85
C SER A 91 -9.04 4.54 7.85
N ALA A 92 -9.31 5.46 6.91
CA ALA A 92 -8.60 6.74 6.83
C ALA A 92 -8.81 7.62 8.06
N ARG A 93 -10.00 7.60 8.67
CA ARG A 93 -10.27 8.32 9.93
C ARG A 93 -9.53 7.71 11.11
N ILE A 94 -9.51 6.39 11.23
CA ILE A 94 -8.80 5.73 12.34
C ILE A 94 -7.30 5.88 12.20
N ILE A 95 -6.73 5.67 10.99
CA ILE A 95 -5.28 5.86 10.83
C ILE A 95 -4.87 7.33 11.06
N ASN A 96 -5.70 8.30 10.71
CA ASN A 96 -5.46 9.72 11.04
C ASN A 96 -5.42 9.96 12.56
N LEU A 97 -6.35 9.36 13.31
CA LEU A 97 -6.34 9.43 14.78
C LEU A 97 -5.11 8.75 15.39
N CYS A 98 -4.57 7.73 14.74
CA CYS A 98 -3.31 7.08 15.09
C CYS A 98 -2.06 7.89 14.69
N GLY A 99 -2.22 9.08 14.08
CA GLY A 99 -1.09 9.87 13.57
C GLY A 99 -0.44 9.28 12.34
N GLY A 100 -1.12 8.38 11.64
CA GLY A 100 -0.60 7.67 10.48
C GLY A 100 -0.61 8.51 9.21
N TRP A 101 0.10 8.03 8.20
CA TRP A 101 0.45 8.76 7.00
C TRP A 101 -0.44 8.44 5.79
N SER A 102 -0.84 7.18 5.63
CA SER A 102 -1.62 6.75 4.46
C SER A 102 -2.53 5.56 4.73
N CYS A 103 -3.59 5.45 3.92
CA CYS A 103 -4.53 4.34 3.89
C CYS A 103 -4.54 3.75 2.48
N CYS A 104 -4.04 2.51 2.30
CA CYS A 104 -4.11 1.80 1.04
C CYS A 104 -5.30 0.82 0.99
N PHE A 105 -5.70 0.46 -0.20
CA PHE A 105 -6.80 -0.47 -0.46
C PHE A 105 -6.84 -0.93 -1.92
N HIS A 106 -7.31 -2.14 -2.16
CA HIS A 106 -7.66 -2.61 -3.48
C HIS A 106 -8.96 -1.93 -3.95
N PRO A 107 -9.00 -1.24 -5.10
CA PRO A 107 -10.20 -0.48 -5.52
C PRO A 107 -11.39 -1.36 -5.91
N GLY A 108 -11.16 -2.64 -6.25
CA GLY A 108 -12.21 -3.60 -6.58
C GLY A 108 -12.00 -4.32 -7.91
N PHE A 109 -13.09 -4.66 -8.58
CA PHE A 109 -13.09 -5.53 -9.75
C PHE A 109 -13.78 -4.86 -10.95
N TYR A 110 -13.32 -5.15 -12.17
CA TYR A 110 -14.03 -4.71 -13.38
C TYR A 110 -15.41 -5.37 -13.51
N GLN A 111 -15.56 -6.59 -12.96
CA GLN A 111 -16.76 -7.40 -13.13
C GLN A 111 -17.04 -7.64 -14.65
N LYS A 112 -18.22 -7.26 -15.14
CA LYS A 112 -18.60 -7.30 -16.57
C LYS A 112 -18.61 -5.91 -17.22
N SER A 113 -18.07 -4.89 -16.54
CA SER A 113 -18.04 -3.53 -17.04
C SER A 113 -16.91 -3.33 -18.07
N ALA A 114 -17.11 -2.47 -19.04
CA ALA A 114 -16.01 -1.92 -19.82
C ALA A 114 -15.02 -1.19 -18.90
N LYS A 115 -13.72 -1.20 -19.24
CA LYS A 115 -12.68 -0.59 -18.40
C LYS A 115 -12.91 0.89 -18.16
N GLU A 116 -13.35 1.61 -19.17
CA GLU A 116 -13.65 3.04 -19.12
C GLU A 116 -14.81 3.34 -18.17
N GLU A 117 -15.87 2.53 -18.21
CA GLU A 117 -17.01 2.67 -17.32
C GLU A 117 -16.62 2.35 -15.86
N ALA A 118 -15.81 1.31 -15.66
CA ALA A 118 -15.28 0.97 -14.34
C ALA A 118 -14.42 2.10 -13.79
N PHE A 119 -13.55 2.68 -14.63
CA PHE A 119 -12.72 3.82 -14.27
C PHE A 119 -13.58 5.00 -13.79
N GLU A 120 -14.61 5.38 -14.54
CA GLU A 120 -15.48 6.50 -14.17
C GLU A 120 -16.25 6.27 -12.87
N ARG A 121 -16.68 5.03 -12.58
CA ARG A 121 -17.33 4.71 -11.30
C ARG A 121 -16.35 4.76 -10.14
N VAL A 122 -15.16 4.18 -10.30
CA VAL A 122 -14.10 4.25 -9.29
C VAL A 122 -13.68 5.71 -9.06
N ARG A 123 -13.48 6.48 -10.12
CA ARG A 123 -13.13 7.91 -10.06
C ARG A 123 -14.14 8.74 -9.26
N LYS A 124 -15.45 8.51 -9.50
CA LYS A 124 -16.52 9.16 -8.72
C LYS A 124 -16.44 8.81 -7.24
N SER A 125 -16.19 7.54 -6.92
CA SER A 125 -16.07 7.09 -5.53
C SER A 125 -14.83 7.66 -4.85
N ILE A 126 -13.69 7.70 -5.55
CA ILE A 126 -12.45 8.33 -5.06
C ILE A 126 -12.66 9.83 -4.82
N LYS A 127 -13.36 10.52 -5.72
CA LYS A 127 -13.73 11.94 -5.53
C LYS A 127 -14.52 12.13 -4.24
N GLU A 128 -15.58 11.34 -4.02
CA GLU A 128 -16.39 11.39 -2.80
C GLU A 128 -15.55 11.18 -1.53
N ILE A 129 -14.68 10.17 -1.55
CA ILE A 129 -13.76 9.87 -0.44
C ILE A 129 -12.79 11.03 -0.20
N SER A 130 -12.15 11.51 -1.26
CA SER A 130 -11.18 12.60 -1.22
C SER A 130 -11.79 13.89 -0.64
N GLU A 131 -12.96 14.29 -1.14
CA GLU A 131 -13.67 15.48 -0.68
C GLU A 131 -14.13 15.33 0.79
N ALA A 132 -14.67 14.18 1.18
CA ALA A 132 -15.09 13.94 2.56
C ALA A 132 -13.93 14.09 3.53
N LEU A 133 -12.77 13.48 3.24
CA LEU A 133 -11.59 13.56 4.09
C LEU A 133 -10.99 14.97 4.16
N LYS A 134 -10.96 15.70 3.03
CA LYS A 134 -10.54 17.11 3.00
C LYS A 134 -11.44 17.99 3.87
N ASN A 135 -12.76 17.82 3.77
CA ASN A 135 -13.73 18.58 4.57
C ASN A 135 -13.62 18.29 6.07
N GLU A 136 -13.13 17.10 6.44
CA GLU A 136 -12.85 16.70 7.82
C GLU A 136 -11.48 17.18 8.33
N GLY A 137 -10.66 17.83 7.50
CA GLY A 137 -9.28 18.18 7.83
C GLY A 137 -8.36 16.98 7.97
N ASN A 138 -8.72 15.83 7.39
CA ASN A 138 -7.93 14.61 7.40
C ASN A 138 -6.82 14.70 6.34
N SER A 139 -5.56 14.63 6.77
CA SER A 139 -4.38 14.77 5.90
C SER A 139 -3.78 13.45 5.41
N VAL A 140 -4.41 12.33 5.72
CA VAL A 140 -3.96 10.99 5.32
C VAL A 140 -4.05 10.83 3.79
N TRP A 141 -3.01 10.28 3.18
CA TRP A 141 -3.04 9.91 1.78
C TRP A 141 -4.03 8.77 1.52
N VAL A 142 -4.91 8.94 0.57
CA VAL A 142 -5.80 7.90 0.03
C VAL A 142 -5.03 7.17 -1.07
N ARG A 143 -4.80 5.86 -0.90
CA ARG A 143 -3.89 5.11 -1.78
C ARG A 143 -4.57 3.89 -2.41
N PRO A 144 -5.22 4.09 -3.58
CA PRO A 144 -5.60 2.93 -4.38
C PRO A 144 -4.34 2.17 -4.79
N GLU A 145 -4.40 0.85 -4.66
CA GLU A 145 -3.27 -0.05 -4.85
C GLU A 145 -3.29 -0.71 -6.23
N THR A 146 -2.10 -0.97 -6.79
CA THR A 146 -1.94 -1.83 -7.96
C THR A 146 -2.25 -3.28 -7.60
N THR A 147 -3.06 -3.96 -8.42
CA THR A 147 -3.64 -5.27 -8.10
C THR A 147 -3.06 -6.40 -8.96
N GLY A 148 -3.01 -7.61 -8.39
CA GLY A 148 -2.34 -8.78 -8.94
C GLY A 148 -3.10 -9.58 -10.02
N LYS A 149 -4.35 -9.19 -10.36
CA LYS A 149 -5.18 -9.91 -11.35
C LYS A 149 -5.73 -8.98 -12.42
N GLU A 150 -5.75 -9.44 -13.67
CA GLU A 150 -6.33 -8.66 -14.79
C GLU A 150 -7.83 -8.38 -14.63
N THR A 151 -8.55 -9.20 -13.85
CA THR A 151 -9.97 -9.01 -13.54
C THR A 151 -10.25 -7.95 -12.47
N GLN A 152 -9.19 -7.49 -11.79
CA GLN A 152 -9.26 -6.43 -10.78
C GLN A 152 -8.94 -5.07 -11.41
N PHE A 153 -9.66 -4.04 -10.96
CA PHE A 153 -9.30 -2.65 -11.22
C PHE A 153 -8.02 -2.32 -10.45
N GLY A 154 -7.11 -1.62 -11.09
CA GLY A 154 -5.86 -1.22 -10.44
C GLY A 154 -4.62 -1.57 -11.26
N ASN A 155 -4.66 -1.39 -12.59
CA ASN A 155 -3.42 -1.31 -13.35
C ASN A 155 -2.74 0.04 -13.05
N LEU A 156 -1.43 0.14 -13.30
CA LEU A 156 -0.64 1.31 -12.94
C LEU A 156 -1.17 2.61 -13.59
N ASP A 157 -1.63 2.55 -14.85
CA ASP A 157 -2.15 3.73 -15.55
C ASP A 157 -3.42 4.28 -14.92
N GLU A 158 -4.33 3.40 -14.52
CA GLU A 158 -5.57 3.77 -13.83
C GLU A 158 -5.27 4.44 -12.49
N ILE A 159 -4.39 3.84 -11.70
CA ILE A 159 -4.02 4.36 -10.39
C ILE A 159 -3.31 5.71 -10.50
N LEU A 160 -2.38 5.86 -11.46
CA LEU A 160 -1.68 7.11 -11.69
C LEU A 160 -2.61 8.22 -12.18
N LYS A 161 -3.59 7.92 -13.05
CA LYS A 161 -4.60 8.89 -13.48
C LYS A 161 -5.42 9.41 -12.31
N LEU A 162 -5.89 8.53 -11.42
CA LEU A 162 -6.60 8.92 -10.19
C LEU A 162 -5.72 9.79 -9.29
N SER A 163 -4.45 9.41 -9.13
CA SER A 163 -3.50 10.15 -8.29
C SER A 163 -3.13 11.52 -8.86
N HIS A 164 -3.16 11.67 -10.17
CA HIS A 164 -2.93 12.96 -10.82
C HIS A 164 -4.13 13.91 -10.69
N GLU A 165 -5.34 13.38 -10.62
CA GLU A 165 -6.58 14.17 -10.58
C GLU A 165 -6.88 14.73 -9.18
N PHE A 166 -6.49 14.04 -8.11
CA PHE A 166 -6.87 14.40 -6.73
C PHE A 166 -5.65 14.64 -5.83
N ASP A 167 -5.55 15.82 -5.21
CA ASP A 167 -4.37 16.28 -4.46
C ASP A 167 -3.99 15.40 -3.24
N ASN A 168 -4.96 14.71 -2.62
CA ASN A 168 -4.75 13.81 -1.48
C ASN A 168 -4.79 12.33 -1.85
N VAL A 169 -4.73 12.02 -3.16
CA VAL A 169 -4.65 10.65 -3.66
C VAL A 169 -3.26 10.41 -4.23
N MET A 170 -2.64 9.29 -3.84
CA MET A 170 -1.34 8.84 -4.33
C MET A 170 -1.37 7.32 -4.51
N PRO A 171 -0.55 6.73 -5.39
CA PRO A 171 -0.56 5.30 -5.58
C PRO A 171 -0.03 4.56 -4.35
N CYS A 172 -0.56 3.36 -4.08
CA CYS A 172 0.21 2.29 -3.47
C CYS A 172 0.69 1.37 -4.59
N VAL A 173 2.01 1.20 -4.71
CA VAL A 173 2.60 0.37 -5.77
C VAL A 173 3.04 -0.95 -5.19
N ASP A 174 2.28 -2.01 -5.45
CA ASP A 174 2.72 -3.37 -5.16
C ASP A 174 3.44 -3.95 -6.39
N PHE A 175 4.73 -4.19 -6.23
CA PHE A 175 5.58 -4.70 -7.30
C PHE A 175 5.36 -6.19 -7.57
N ALA A 176 4.99 -6.95 -6.53
CA ALA A 176 4.66 -8.36 -6.66
C ALA A 176 3.32 -8.56 -7.39
N HIS A 177 2.32 -7.75 -7.06
CA HIS A 177 1.05 -7.72 -7.80
C HIS A 177 1.25 -7.38 -9.26
N PHE A 178 2.09 -6.38 -9.54
CA PHE A 178 2.35 -5.98 -10.92
C PHE A 178 3.05 -7.09 -11.72
N HIS A 179 4.03 -7.76 -11.11
CA HIS A 179 4.70 -8.94 -11.66
C HIS A 179 3.71 -10.08 -11.93
N ALA A 180 2.88 -10.43 -10.95
CA ALA A 180 1.87 -11.47 -11.07
C ALA A 180 0.82 -11.18 -12.14
N ARG A 181 0.29 -9.93 -12.17
CA ARG A 181 -0.71 -9.46 -13.13
C ARG A 181 -0.25 -9.59 -14.58
N THR A 182 1.04 -9.42 -14.80
CA THR A 182 1.66 -9.48 -16.12
C THR A 182 2.26 -10.84 -16.44
N ASN A 183 1.91 -11.85 -15.64
CA ASN A 183 2.35 -13.24 -15.79
C ASN A 183 3.87 -13.38 -15.92
N GLY A 184 4.60 -12.81 -14.95
CA GLY A 184 6.04 -12.93 -14.83
C GLY A 184 6.86 -11.83 -15.51
N LYS A 185 6.22 -10.82 -16.11
CA LYS A 185 6.92 -9.61 -16.60
C LYS A 185 7.17 -8.63 -15.43
N TYR A 186 7.88 -7.54 -15.74
CA TYR A 186 8.26 -6.52 -14.75
C TYR A 186 9.01 -7.12 -13.57
N ASN A 187 10.08 -7.87 -13.91
CA ASN A 187 10.94 -8.57 -12.96
C ASN A 187 12.44 -8.36 -13.25
N SER A 188 12.78 -7.24 -13.81
CA SER A 188 14.17 -6.84 -14.06
C SER A 188 14.39 -5.38 -13.65
N TYR A 189 15.66 -5.02 -13.38
CA TYR A 189 16.04 -3.66 -13.04
C TYR A 189 15.45 -2.63 -14.04
N LYS A 190 15.58 -2.91 -15.35
CA LYS A 190 15.05 -2.02 -16.39
C LYS A 190 13.53 -1.84 -16.27
N GLU A 191 12.80 -2.93 -16.08
CA GLU A 191 11.33 -2.89 -15.96
C GLU A 191 10.88 -2.20 -14.66
N PHE A 192 11.62 -2.35 -13.57
CA PHE A 192 11.35 -1.58 -12.34
C PHE A 192 11.62 -0.08 -12.55
N CYS A 193 12.67 0.28 -13.29
CA CYS A 193 12.90 1.67 -13.69
C CYS A 193 11.74 2.23 -14.53
N GLU A 194 11.20 1.46 -15.48
CA GLU A 194 10.04 1.87 -16.30
C GLU A 194 8.81 2.22 -15.44
N ILE A 195 8.56 1.45 -14.36
CA ILE A 195 7.49 1.76 -13.39
C ILE A 195 7.77 3.09 -12.70
N LEU A 196 8.98 3.29 -12.18
CA LEU A 196 9.38 4.49 -11.45
C LEU A 196 9.38 5.74 -12.35
N GLU A 197 9.89 5.62 -13.58
CA GLU A 197 9.81 6.67 -14.60
C GLU A 197 8.38 7.09 -14.89
N LYS A 198 7.46 6.12 -14.96
CA LYS A 198 6.05 6.37 -15.19
C LYS A 198 5.40 7.12 -14.02
N VAL A 199 5.76 6.75 -12.79
CA VAL A 199 5.35 7.47 -11.57
C VAL A 199 5.88 8.90 -11.62
N GLU A 200 7.18 9.09 -11.89
CA GLU A 200 7.79 10.42 -11.95
C GLU A 200 7.20 11.28 -13.08
N LYS A 201 7.03 10.71 -14.26
CA LYS A 201 6.42 11.41 -15.41
C LYS A 201 5.01 11.92 -15.12
N THR A 202 4.22 11.14 -14.37
CA THR A 202 2.81 11.47 -14.10
C THR A 202 2.63 12.38 -12.89
N LEU A 203 3.38 12.14 -11.81
CA LEU A 203 3.20 12.78 -10.51
C LEU A 203 4.37 13.69 -10.11
N GLY A 204 5.38 13.79 -10.97
CA GLY A 204 6.60 14.55 -10.70
C GLY A 204 7.43 13.92 -9.58
N LYS A 205 8.44 14.65 -9.11
CA LYS A 205 9.27 14.24 -7.97
C LYS A 205 8.46 13.93 -6.72
N LYS A 206 7.33 14.62 -6.52
CA LYS A 206 6.42 14.35 -5.40
C LYS A 206 5.95 12.90 -5.38
N GLY A 207 5.74 12.26 -6.54
CA GLY A 207 5.39 10.85 -6.65
C GLY A 207 6.47 9.95 -6.05
N LEU A 208 7.73 10.13 -6.46
CA LEU A 208 8.88 9.34 -5.97
C LEU A 208 9.25 9.65 -4.51
N GLU A 209 9.03 10.88 -4.06
CA GLU A 209 9.35 11.30 -2.68
C GLU A 209 8.27 10.95 -1.65
N ASN A 210 7.14 10.42 -2.10
CA ASN A 210 6.00 10.01 -1.28
C ASN A 210 5.47 8.62 -1.66
N MET A 211 6.34 7.68 -1.99
CA MET A 211 5.90 6.34 -2.35
C MET A 211 5.43 5.54 -1.13
N HIS A 212 4.34 4.83 -1.31
CA HIS A 212 3.91 3.73 -0.48
C HIS A 212 3.97 2.48 -1.36
N MET A 213 4.72 1.49 -0.94
CA MET A 213 5.00 0.31 -1.74
C MET A 213 4.82 -0.94 -0.91
N HIS A 214 4.34 -2.01 -1.56
CA HIS A 214 4.40 -3.35 -1.02
C HIS A 214 5.48 -4.15 -1.73
N ILE A 215 6.23 -4.93 -0.96
CA ILE A 215 7.28 -5.82 -1.46
C ILE A 215 7.10 -7.18 -0.79
N THR A 216 6.81 -8.19 -1.59
CA THR A 216 6.64 -9.56 -1.15
C THR A 216 7.06 -10.53 -2.25
N GLY A 217 7.34 -11.77 -1.93
CA GLY A 217 7.34 -12.84 -2.91
C GLY A 217 5.91 -13.18 -3.33
N ILE A 218 5.72 -13.74 -4.52
CA ILE A 218 4.38 -14.04 -5.02
C ILE A 218 4.34 -15.34 -5.84
N GLU A 219 3.32 -16.15 -5.57
CA GLU A 219 2.90 -17.22 -6.47
C GLU A 219 1.84 -16.70 -7.43
N TYR A 220 1.99 -16.98 -8.71
CA TYR A 220 1.06 -16.55 -9.74
C TYR A 220 0.86 -17.62 -10.83
N GLY A 221 0.00 -17.35 -11.77
CA GLY A 221 -0.27 -18.17 -12.94
C GLY A 221 -1.00 -17.37 -14.02
N GLU A 222 -1.55 -18.02 -15.03
CA GLU A 222 -2.24 -17.37 -16.14
C GLU A 222 -3.35 -16.37 -15.72
N LYS A 223 -3.94 -16.55 -14.56
CA LYS A 223 -4.99 -15.67 -14.00
C LYS A 223 -4.44 -14.59 -13.04
N GLY A 224 -3.11 -14.45 -12.97
CA GLY A 224 -2.43 -13.55 -12.05
C GLY A 224 -2.14 -14.17 -10.69
N GLU A 225 -2.11 -13.34 -9.67
CA GLU A 225 -1.79 -13.65 -8.27
C GLU A 225 -2.58 -14.82 -7.69
N LYS A 226 -1.88 -15.68 -6.92
CA LYS A 226 -2.46 -16.74 -6.09
C LYS A 226 -2.25 -16.48 -4.61
N ASN A 227 -0.98 -16.49 -4.15
CA ASN A 227 -0.60 -16.31 -2.76
C ASN A 227 0.69 -15.50 -2.63
N HIS A 228 0.83 -14.77 -1.54
CA HIS A 228 2.10 -14.19 -1.14
C HIS A 228 3.06 -15.29 -0.68
N LEU A 229 4.33 -15.15 -1.03
CA LEU A 229 5.44 -16.01 -0.63
C LEU A 229 6.50 -15.21 0.11
N ASN A 230 7.42 -15.89 0.75
CA ASN A 230 8.66 -15.24 1.18
C ASN A 230 9.51 -14.92 -0.05
N LEU A 231 10.29 -13.86 0.02
CA LEU A 231 11.14 -13.40 -1.09
C LEU A 231 12.10 -14.46 -1.60
N GLU A 232 12.69 -15.23 -0.69
CA GLU A 232 13.61 -16.32 -1.06
C GLU A 232 12.90 -17.53 -1.73
N GLY A 233 11.60 -17.66 -1.56
CA GLY A 233 10.76 -18.70 -2.19
C GLY A 233 10.09 -18.27 -3.49
N SER A 234 10.37 -17.05 -3.97
CA SER A 234 9.75 -16.44 -5.13
C SER A 234 10.77 -16.14 -6.22
N ASP A 235 10.30 -15.98 -7.43
CA ASP A 235 11.10 -15.54 -8.57
C ASP A 235 11.27 -14.01 -8.65
N LEU A 236 10.59 -13.24 -7.79
CA LEU A 236 10.70 -11.77 -7.76
C LEU A 236 12.15 -11.34 -7.49
N LYS A 237 12.74 -10.64 -8.44
CA LYS A 237 14.12 -10.13 -8.33
C LYS A 237 14.19 -8.87 -7.44
N TYR A 238 13.83 -9.02 -6.19
CA TYR A 238 13.75 -7.92 -5.23
C TYR A 238 15.05 -7.12 -5.09
N LYS A 239 16.23 -7.71 -5.28
CA LYS A 239 17.50 -6.98 -5.25
C LYS A 239 17.64 -5.98 -6.40
N GLU A 240 17.15 -6.34 -7.58
CA GLU A 240 17.09 -5.45 -8.73
C GLU A 240 16.08 -4.32 -8.51
N LEU A 241 14.94 -4.64 -7.86
CA LEU A 241 13.98 -3.62 -7.43
C LEU A 241 14.61 -2.65 -6.44
N LEU A 242 15.25 -3.14 -5.38
CA LEU A 242 15.89 -2.29 -4.37
C LEU A 242 16.96 -1.36 -5.01
N LYS A 243 17.71 -1.88 -5.99
CA LYS A 243 18.67 -1.06 -6.75
C LYS A 243 17.95 0.06 -7.53
N ALA A 244 16.85 -0.24 -8.22
CA ALA A 244 16.08 0.79 -8.92
C ALA A 244 15.55 1.86 -7.95
N LEU A 245 14.97 1.45 -6.80
CA LEU A 245 14.52 2.38 -5.75
C LEU A 245 15.64 3.29 -5.25
N LYS A 246 16.85 2.76 -5.11
CA LYS A 246 18.04 3.54 -4.68
C LYS A 246 18.45 4.56 -5.74
N ASP A 247 18.58 4.13 -6.99
CA ASP A 247 19.03 4.96 -8.11
C ASP A 247 18.04 6.11 -8.37
N PHE A 248 16.72 5.87 -8.22
CA PHE A 248 15.67 6.89 -8.31
C PHE A 248 15.51 7.73 -7.04
N ARG A 249 16.31 7.48 -6.00
CA ARG A 249 16.25 8.19 -4.71
C ARG A 249 14.84 8.22 -4.12
N VAL A 250 14.14 7.09 -4.22
CA VAL A 250 12.78 6.94 -3.74
C VAL A 250 12.71 7.19 -2.23
N LYS A 251 11.66 7.90 -1.80
CA LYS A 251 11.35 8.16 -0.38
C LYS A 251 9.94 7.68 -0.08
N GLY A 252 9.67 7.38 1.18
CA GLY A 252 8.37 6.90 1.63
C GLY A 252 8.49 5.62 2.43
N VAL A 253 7.57 4.68 2.24
CA VAL A 253 7.55 3.39 2.94
C VAL A 253 7.54 2.21 1.98
N ALA A 254 8.29 1.16 2.30
CA ALA A 254 8.27 -0.14 1.66
C ALA A 254 7.86 -1.19 2.71
N ILE A 255 6.65 -1.70 2.59
CA ILE A 255 6.04 -2.63 3.53
C ILE A 255 6.21 -4.06 3.01
N SER A 256 6.69 -4.95 3.85
CA SER A 256 6.77 -6.39 3.55
C SER A 256 5.46 -7.07 3.90
N GLU A 257 4.79 -7.62 2.88
CA GLU A 257 3.59 -8.45 3.04
C GLU A 257 3.90 -9.95 2.95
N SER A 258 5.17 -10.32 3.01
CA SER A 258 5.59 -11.72 3.01
C SER A 258 5.05 -12.47 4.23
N PRO A 259 4.74 -13.78 4.14
CA PRO A 259 4.24 -14.56 5.26
C PRO A 259 5.17 -14.55 6.49
N ASN A 260 6.46 -14.29 6.30
CA ASN A 260 7.46 -14.18 7.37
C ASN A 260 7.62 -12.76 7.93
N ILE A 261 6.75 -11.83 7.50
CA ILE A 261 6.57 -10.43 7.95
C ILE A 261 7.91 -9.69 8.11
N GLU A 262 8.45 -9.63 9.35
CA GLU A 262 9.65 -8.86 9.67
C GLU A 262 10.93 -9.39 9.03
N LYS A 263 10.99 -10.68 8.70
CA LYS A 263 12.24 -11.27 8.15
C LYS A 263 12.55 -10.70 6.77
N ASP A 264 11.56 -10.63 5.89
CA ASP A 264 11.75 -10.06 4.57
C ASP A 264 11.86 -8.54 4.60
N ALA A 265 11.18 -7.85 5.53
CA ALA A 265 11.39 -6.41 5.75
C ALA A 265 12.86 -6.12 6.13
N LEU A 266 13.43 -6.91 7.04
CA LEU A 266 14.84 -6.82 7.45
C LEU A 266 15.80 -7.20 6.31
N LEU A 267 15.46 -8.22 5.53
CA LEU A 267 16.21 -8.63 4.36
C LEU A 267 16.28 -7.50 3.34
N CYS A 268 15.15 -6.90 2.98
CA CYS A 268 15.09 -5.76 2.06
C CYS A 268 15.91 -4.58 2.56
N ARG A 269 15.74 -4.19 3.83
CA ARG A 269 16.53 -3.13 4.43
C ARG A 269 18.03 -3.41 4.36
N LYS A 270 18.46 -4.59 4.80
CA LYS A 270 19.88 -5.00 4.78
C LYS A 270 20.48 -4.97 3.38
N GLU A 271 19.74 -5.43 2.38
CA GLU A 271 20.23 -5.39 0.98
C GLU A 271 20.25 -3.94 0.45
N TYR A 272 19.26 -3.12 0.79
CA TYR A 272 19.23 -1.70 0.38
C TYR A 272 20.34 -0.87 1.01
N ASP A 273 20.72 -1.15 2.26
CA ASP A 273 21.79 -0.44 2.98
C ASP A 273 23.19 -0.76 2.40
N LYS A 274 23.34 -1.86 1.66
CA LYS A 274 24.61 -2.23 0.97
C LYS A 274 24.80 -1.50 -0.35
N LEU A 275 23.75 -0.96 -0.94
CA LEU A 275 23.77 -0.20 -2.19
C LEU A 275 24.24 1.24 -1.96
#